data_27c9279c52cd12da65c638e153b1d54d
#
_entry.id   27c9279c52cd12da65c638e153b1d54d
#
_cell.length_a   1.000
_cell.length_b   1.000
_cell.length_c   1.000
_cell.angle_alpha   90.00
_cell.angle_beta   90.00
_cell.angle_gamma   90.00
#
_symmetry.space_group_name_H-M   'P 1'
#
loop_
_entity.id
_entity.type
_entity.pdbx_description
1 polymer ?
#
loop_
_entity_poly.entity_id
_entity_poly.type
_entity_poly.pdbx_seq_one_letter_code
_entity_poly.pdbx_strand_id
1 'polypeptide(L)'
;MLKVERLVVQQNDFSLRADFIIESECHIAVLGPSGAGKSTLLGAIGGYVPLKQGSVFVNGRNVSNTQPDQRGISMLFQDGNLFPHLTLTQNVGLGLRPTLRMTDAEKEQVHQALMCVGLAGFESRKPGDVSGGQQSRAALARMLVQAKPLMLLDEPFSALGPALRNEMLELTLEVAREASATIMIITHDPKDAERALDQILFV
;
A
#
# COMPACT_ATOMS: atom_id res chain seq x y z
N MET A 1 -12.20 9.27 -3.12
CA MET A 1 -11.75 10.59 -2.60
C MET A 1 -11.15 10.41 -1.21
N LEU A 2 -9.94 10.91 -1.00
CA LEU A 2 -9.29 11.03 0.31
C LEU A 2 -9.27 12.53 0.69
N LYS A 3 -9.74 12.86 1.90
CA LYS A 3 -9.63 14.22 2.43
C LYS A 3 -8.93 14.16 3.78
N VAL A 4 -7.90 14.96 3.91
CA VAL A 4 -7.11 15.14 5.14
C VAL A 4 -7.32 16.58 5.59
N GLU A 5 -7.95 16.80 6.75
CA GLU A 5 -8.29 18.12 7.27
C GLU A 5 -7.47 18.44 8.50
N ARG A 6 -6.61 19.47 8.42
CA ARG A 6 -5.81 20.01 9.52
C ARG A 6 -5.19 18.93 10.40
N LEU A 7 -4.73 17.85 9.74
CA LEU A 7 -4.09 16.71 10.39
C LEU A 7 -2.82 17.18 11.09
N VAL A 8 -2.67 16.80 12.35
CA VAL A 8 -1.44 16.99 13.13
C VAL A 8 -1.07 15.66 13.77
N VAL A 9 0.14 15.20 13.49
CA VAL A 9 0.81 14.11 14.21
C VAL A 9 1.91 14.71 15.06
N GLN A 10 2.04 14.24 16.29
CA GLN A 10 3.12 14.62 17.20
C GLN A 10 3.76 13.35 17.76
N GLN A 11 5.05 13.19 17.53
CA GLN A 11 5.86 12.10 18.10
C GLN A 11 7.15 12.69 18.66
N ASN A 12 7.29 12.73 19.97
CA ASN A 12 8.39 13.40 20.66
C ASN A 12 8.57 14.84 20.12
N ASP A 13 9.77 15.15 19.59
CA ASP A 13 10.10 16.45 19.00
C ASP A 13 9.67 16.61 17.54
N PHE A 14 9.19 15.52 16.90
CA PHE A 14 8.73 15.55 15.52
C PHE A 14 7.26 15.95 15.44
N SER A 15 6.93 16.89 14.55
CA SER A 15 5.56 17.33 14.27
C SER A 15 5.32 17.38 12.76
N LEU A 16 4.27 16.69 12.32
CA LEU A 16 3.80 16.69 10.93
C LEU A 16 2.44 17.37 10.87
N ARG A 17 2.23 18.23 9.86
CA ARG A 17 0.94 18.84 9.56
C ARG A 17 0.57 18.59 8.10
N ALA A 18 -0.69 18.26 7.84
CA ALA A 18 -1.20 18.05 6.49
C ALA A 18 -2.65 18.54 6.36
N ASP A 19 -2.95 19.13 5.22
CA ASP A 19 -4.29 19.58 4.84
C ASP A 19 -4.41 19.53 3.31
N PHE A 20 -5.13 18.53 2.77
CA PHE A 20 -5.26 18.32 1.32
C PHE A 20 -6.45 17.43 0.98
N ILE A 21 -6.85 17.48 -0.29
CA ILE A 21 -7.88 16.61 -0.87
C ILE A 21 -7.30 15.91 -2.09
N ILE A 22 -7.60 14.62 -2.21
CA ILE A 22 -7.28 13.78 -3.36
C ILE A 22 -8.59 13.23 -3.89
N GLU A 23 -8.87 13.48 -5.16
CA GLU A 23 -10.07 12.98 -5.81
C GLU A 23 -10.03 11.45 -5.96
N SER A 24 -11.18 10.84 -6.21
CA SER A 24 -11.28 9.40 -6.49
C SER A 24 -10.50 9.05 -7.76
N GLU A 25 -9.94 7.84 -7.79
CA GLU A 25 -9.21 7.28 -8.94
C GLU A 25 -7.95 8.07 -9.34
N CYS A 26 -7.50 8.99 -8.50
CA CYS A 26 -6.29 9.75 -8.69
C CYS A 26 -5.07 8.98 -8.16
N HIS A 27 -3.98 9.01 -8.92
CA HIS A 27 -2.73 8.34 -8.56
C HIS A 27 -1.68 9.39 -8.19
N ILE A 28 -1.11 9.29 -6.98
CA ILE A 28 -0.29 10.34 -6.40
C ILE A 28 1.06 9.82 -5.93
N ALA A 29 2.13 10.55 -6.32
CA ALA A 29 3.43 10.40 -5.70
C ALA A 29 3.56 11.29 -4.47
N VAL A 30 4.12 10.75 -3.40
CA VAL A 30 4.58 11.50 -2.23
C VAL A 30 6.10 11.57 -2.26
N LEU A 31 6.62 12.75 -2.51
CA LEU A 31 8.05 13.03 -2.57
C LEU A 31 8.51 13.86 -1.37
N GLY A 32 9.79 13.76 -1.04
CA GLY A 32 10.42 14.55 0.01
C GLY A 32 11.68 13.88 0.52
N PRO A 33 12.54 14.60 1.28
CA PRO A 33 13.76 14.05 1.83
C PRO A 33 13.48 12.90 2.81
N SER A 34 14.51 12.08 3.07
CA SER A 34 14.43 11.06 4.12
C SER A 34 14.19 11.76 5.46
N GLY A 35 13.31 11.18 6.30
CA GLY A 35 12.95 11.75 7.59
C GLY A 35 11.90 12.87 7.55
N ALA A 36 11.42 13.32 6.38
CA ALA A 36 10.39 14.37 6.27
C ALA A 36 9.02 13.98 6.86
N GLY A 37 8.79 12.70 7.13
CA GLY A 37 7.53 12.23 7.72
C GLY A 37 6.56 11.57 6.74
N LYS A 38 7.01 11.21 5.54
CA LYS A 38 6.18 10.58 4.51
C LYS A 38 5.49 9.30 5.02
N SER A 39 6.26 8.38 5.59
CA SER A 39 5.73 7.13 6.18
C SER A 39 4.81 7.41 7.39
N THR A 40 5.11 8.45 8.16
CA THR A 40 4.26 8.92 9.26
C THR A 40 2.93 9.44 8.73
N LEU A 41 2.92 10.17 7.61
CA LEU A 41 1.69 10.63 6.94
C LEU A 41 0.83 9.45 6.49
N LEU A 42 1.41 8.49 5.76
CA LEU A 42 0.69 7.29 5.34
C LEU A 42 0.18 6.48 6.54
N GLY A 43 1.01 6.32 7.55
CA GLY A 43 0.63 5.64 8.81
C GLY A 43 -0.53 6.33 9.53
N ALA A 44 -0.57 7.67 9.53
CA ALA A 44 -1.65 8.45 10.12
C ALA A 44 -2.96 8.28 9.33
N ILE A 45 -2.90 8.35 8.00
CA ILE A 45 -4.05 8.10 7.11
C ILE A 45 -4.54 6.66 7.29
N GLY A 46 -3.63 5.69 7.31
CA GLY A 46 -3.92 4.27 7.49
C GLY A 46 -4.43 3.89 8.88
N GLY A 47 -4.24 4.76 9.88
CA GLY A 47 -4.68 4.53 11.26
C GLY A 47 -3.67 3.80 12.15
N TYR A 48 -2.44 3.66 11.71
CA TYR A 48 -1.34 3.06 12.47
C TYR A 48 -0.60 4.08 13.35
N VAL A 49 -0.74 5.37 13.01
CA VAL A 49 -0.18 6.47 13.79
C VAL A 49 -1.34 7.34 14.30
N PRO A 50 -1.44 7.57 15.63
CA PRO A 50 -2.52 8.35 16.19
C PRO A 50 -2.43 9.83 15.78
N LEU A 51 -3.58 10.44 15.53
CA LEU A 51 -3.70 11.87 15.27
C LEU A 51 -3.71 12.62 16.61
N LYS A 52 -2.95 13.72 16.70
CA LYS A 52 -3.08 14.69 17.78
C LYS A 52 -4.27 15.62 17.53
N GLN A 53 -4.51 15.95 16.26
CA GLN A 53 -5.58 16.85 15.81
C GLN A 53 -5.91 16.58 14.34
N GLY A 54 -7.09 17.03 13.91
CA GLY A 54 -7.54 16.96 12.54
C GLY A 54 -8.36 15.71 12.24
N SER A 55 -8.69 15.51 10.98
CA SER A 55 -9.56 14.43 10.54
C SER A 55 -9.13 13.84 9.20
N VAL A 56 -9.41 12.56 9.03
CA VAL A 56 -9.21 11.81 7.78
C VAL A 56 -10.56 11.28 7.31
N PHE A 57 -10.87 11.53 6.03
CA PHE A 57 -12.09 11.04 5.39
C PHE A 57 -11.73 10.19 4.18
N VAL A 58 -12.33 9.02 4.09
CA VAL A 58 -12.23 8.13 2.93
C VAL A 58 -13.62 7.95 2.35
N ASN A 59 -13.80 8.33 1.09
CA ASN A 59 -15.10 8.32 0.39
C ASN A 59 -16.22 8.99 1.20
N GLY A 60 -15.92 10.16 1.77
CA GLY A 60 -16.86 10.96 2.56
C GLY A 60 -17.08 10.49 4.01
N ARG A 61 -16.58 9.30 4.38
CA ARG A 61 -16.69 8.77 5.73
C ARG A 61 -15.51 9.22 6.59
N ASN A 62 -15.77 9.82 7.74
CA ASN A 62 -14.72 10.11 8.72
C ASN A 62 -14.18 8.81 9.33
N VAL A 63 -12.88 8.56 9.15
CA VAL A 63 -12.20 7.34 9.62
C VAL A 63 -11.13 7.63 10.69
N SER A 64 -11.07 8.86 11.20
CA SER A 64 -10.03 9.31 12.13
C SER A 64 -9.88 8.41 13.36
N ASN A 65 -11.01 7.95 13.91
CA ASN A 65 -11.07 7.11 15.11
C ASN A 65 -11.42 5.64 14.83
N THR A 66 -11.40 5.21 13.56
CA THR A 66 -11.63 3.82 13.18
C THR A 66 -10.32 3.03 13.16
N GLN A 67 -10.43 1.72 13.48
CA GLN A 67 -9.29 0.81 13.38
C GLN A 67 -8.83 0.67 11.93
N PRO A 68 -7.54 0.37 11.65
CA PRO A 68 -6.99 0.28 10.30
C PRO A 68 -7.77 -0.64 9.36
N ASP A 69 -8.19 -1.81 9.83
CA ASP A 69 -8.94 -2.81 9.07
C ASP A 69 -10.33 -2.33 8.60
N GLN A 70 -10.89 -1.33 9.30
CA GLN A 70 -12.23 -0.78 9.04
C GLN A 70 -12.22 0.51 8.21
N ARG A 71 -11.04 1.04 7.84
CA ARG A 71 -10.91 2.30 7.09
C ARG A 71 -11.20 2.18 5.61
N GLY A 72 -11.25 0.96 5.05
CA GLY A 72 -11.34 0.77 3.60
C GLY A 72 -10.04 1.09 2.87
N ILE A 73 -8.92 0.93 3.55
CA ILE A 73 -7.57 1.22 3.05
C ILE A 73 -6.78 -0.09 3.00
N SER A 74 -6.04 -0.32 1.92
CA SER A 74 -4.95 -1.30 1.90
C SER A 74 -3.62 -0.56 2.03
N MET A 75 -2.69 -1.13 2.79
CA MET A 75 -1.38 -0.52 3.03
C MET A 75 -0.25 -1.51 2.81
N LEU A 76 0.73 -1.10 2.02
CA LEU A 76 1.99 -1.80 1.82
C LEU A 76 3.10 -1.01 2.53
N PHE A 77 3.65 -1.61 3.56
CA PHE A 77 4.78 -1.05 4.32
C PHE A 77 6.11 -1.36 3.62
N GLN A 78 7.11 -0.56 3.87
CA GLN A 78 8.45 -0.71 3.31
C GLN A 78 9.03 -2.12 3.51
N ASP A 79 8.83 -2.73 4.69
CA ASP A 79 9.30 -4.09 5.00
C ASP A 79 8.42 -5.21 4.42
N GLY A 80 7.34 -4.85 3.69
CA GLY A 80 6.38 -5.80 3.14
C GLY A 80 5.56 -6.58 4.17
N ASN A 81 6.00 -6.66 5.42
CA ASN A 81 5.33 -7.29 6.57
C ASN A 81 4.76 -8.69 6.28
N LEU A 82 5.51 -9.55 5.60
CA LEU A 82 5.14 -10.94 5.42
C LEU A 82 5.34 -11.74 6.72
N PHE A 83 4.43 -12.65 6.99
CA PHE A 83 4.53 -13.56 8.13
C PHE A 83 5.50 -14.70 7.80
N PRO A 84 6.65 -14.81 8.49
CA PRO A 84 7.73 -15.73 8.10
C PRO A 84 7.36 -17.22 8.24
N HIS A 85 6.38 -17.55 9.06
CA HIS A 85 5.91 -18.92 9.28
C HIS A 85 4.86 -19.40 8.27
N LEU A 86 4.27 -18.47 7.49
CA LEU A 86 3.26 -18.74 6.48
C LEU A 86 3.89 -18.86 5.09
N THR A 87 3.27 -19.67 4.21
CA THR A 87 3.63 -19.72 2.79
C THR A 87 3.28 -18.43 2.08
N LEU A 88 3.74 -18.21 0.83
CA LEU A 88 3.35 -17.03 0.04
C LEU A 88 1.83 -17.04 -0.24
N THR A 89 1.25 -18.19 -0.59
CA THR A 89 -0.21 -18.33 -0.72
C THR A 89 -0.95 -17.91 0.54
N GLN A 90 -0.50 -18.37 1.71
CA GLN A 90 -1.11 -18.01 2.97
C GLN A 90 -0.95 -16.52 3.28
N ASN A 91 0.25 -15.96 3.03
CA ASN A 91 0.50 -14.54 3.21
C ASN A 91 -0.43 -13.67 2.34
N VAL A 92 -0.59 -14.01 1.06
CA VAL A 92 -1.51 -13.31 0.15
C VAL A 92 -2.96 -13.53 0.58
N GLY A 93 -3.31 -14.76 0.96
CA GLY A 93 -4.65 -15.12 1.42
C GLY A 93 -5.13 -14.36 2.66
N LEU A 94 -4.21 -13.89 3.52
CA LEU A 94 -4.56 -12.99 4.64
C LEU A 94 -5.20 -11.68 4.17
N GLY A 95 -4.93 -11.26 2.94
CA GLY A 95 -5.58 -10.09 2.35
C GLY A 95 -7.08 -10.28 2.16
N LEU A 96 -7.54 -11.53 1.95
CA LEU A 96 -8.94 -11.89 1.79
C LEU A 96 -9.56 -12.39 3.11
N ARG A 97 -8.86 -13.28 3.80
CA ARG A 97 -9.35 -13.98 5.00
C ARG A 97 -8.29 -14.05 6.10
N PRO A 98 -8.44 -13.29 7.19
CA PRO A 98 -7.51 -13.38 8.34
C PRO A 98 -7.43 -14.78 8.96
N THR A 99 -8.50 -15.59 8.84
CA THR A 99 -8.56 -16.96 9.34
C THR A 99 -7.93 -18.00 8.41
N LEU A 100 -7.49 -17.60 7.20
CA LEU A 100 -6.97 -18.48 6.14
C LEU A 100 -7.94 -19.61 5.67
N ARG A 101 -9.21 -19.52 6.08
CA ARG A 101 -10.26 -20.46 5.62
C ARG A 101 -10.85 -19.95 4.31
N MET A 102 -10.05 -20.03 3.24
CA MET A 102 -10.42 -19.56 1.92
C MET A 102 -11.33 -20.56 1.19
N THR A 103 -12.32 -20.03 0.48
CA THR A 103 -13.08 -20.77 -0.53
C THR A 103 -12.20 -21.10 -1.75
N ASP A 104 -12.66 -21.99 -2.62
CA ASP A 104 -11.87 -22.32 -3.82
C ASP A 104 -11.76 -21.12 -4.78
N ALA A 105 -12.78 -20.27 -4.86
CA ALA A 105 -12.71 -19.00 -5.61
C ALA A 105 -11.66 -18.02 -5.03
N GLU A 106 -11.57 -17.90 -3.71
CA GLU A 106 -10.56 -17.07 -3.06
C GLU A 106 -9.13 -17.64 -3.23
N LYS A 107 -8.98 -18.98 -3.23
CA LYS A 107 -7.68 -19.61 -3.54
C LYS A 107 -7.25 -19.30 -4.97
N GLU A 108 -8.19 -19.33 -5.91
CA GLU A 108 -7.92 -18.97 -7.31
C GLU A 108 -7.52 -17.49 -7.44
N GLN A 109 -8.21 -16.56 -6.74
CA GLN A 109 -7.81 -15.15 -6.70
C GLN A 109 -6.39 -14.96 -6.17
N VAL A 110 -6.00 -15.68 -5.12
CA VAL A 110 -4.65 -15.66 -4.57
C VAL A 110 -3.64 -16.20 -5.57
N HIS A 111 -3.96 -17.29 -6.26
CA HIS A 111 -3.10 -17.87 -7.29
C HIS A 111 -2.87 -16.87 -8.43
N GLN A 112 -3.93 -16.26 -8.96
CA GLN A 112 -3.85 -15.26 -10.01
C GLN A 112 -3.02 -14.04 -9.58
N ALA A 113 -3.21 -13.55 -8.36
CA ALA A 113 -2.43 -12.43 -7.85
C ALA A 113 -0.93 -12.76 -7.76
N LEU A 114 -0.56 -13.98 -7.35
CA LEU A 114 0.83 -14.44 -7.33
C LEU A 114 1.38 -14.58 -8.76
N MET A 115 0.59 -15.06 -9.70
CA MET A 115 1.00 -15.11 -11.12
C MET A 115 1.24 -13.71 -11.68
N CYS A 116 0.33 -12.76 -11.46
CA CYS A 116 0.46 -11.37 -11.93
C CYS A 116 1.75 -10.69 -11.47
N VAL A 117 2.22 -10.97 -10.24
CA VAL A 117 3.49 -10.44 -9.74
C VAL A 117 4.70 -11.32 -10.08
N GLY A 118 4.57 -12.30 -10.99
CA GLY A 118 5.65 -13.17 -11.45
C GLY A 118 6.18 -14.13 -10.37
N LEU A 119 5.27 -14.64 -9.52
CA LEU A 119 5.59 -15.62 -8.46
C LEU A 119 4.93 -17.00 -8.70
N ALA A 120 4.59 -17.32 -9.96
CA ALA A 120 4.15 -18.66 -10.32
C ALA A 120 5.21 -19.71 -9.94
N GLY A 121 4.79 -20.80 -9.30
CA GLY A 121 5.66 -21.87 -8.80
C GLY A 121 6.34 -21.57 -7.45
N PHE A 122 6.05 -20.44 -6.82
CA PHE A 122 6.56 -20.06 -5.49
C PHE A 122 5.51 -20.14 -4.38
N GLU A 123 4.31 -20.56 -4.69
CA GLU A 123 3.12 -20.52 -3.85
C GLU A 123 3.32 -21.18 -2.48
N SER A 124 4.01 -22.32 -2.44
CA SER A 124 4.26 -23.10 -1.23
C SER A 124 5.49 -22.65 -0.44
N ARG A 125 6.33 -21.76 -1.01
CA ARG A 125 7.53 -21.26 -0.32
C ARG A 125 7.17 -20.31 0.81
N LYS A 126 8.04 -20.24 1.80
CA LYS A 126 7.98 -19.25 2.88
C LYS A 126 8.82 -18.02 2.53
N PRO A 127 8.58 -16.86 3.17
CA PRO A 127 9.39 -15.67 2.95
C PRO A 127 10.90 -15.89 3.07
N GLY A 128 11.35 -16.72 4.01
CA GLY A 128 12.77 -17.04 4.16
C GLY A 128 13.40 -17.83 3.01
N ASP A 129 12.58 -18.46 2.15
CA ASP A 129 13.01 -19.28 1.02
C ASP A 129 13.00 -18.51 -0.32
N VAL A 130 12.78 -17.20 -0.28
CA VAL A 130 12.69 -16.34 -1.46
C VAL A 130 13.49 -15.05 -1.27
N SER A 131 13.90 -14.42 -2.39
CA SER A 131 14.66 -13.17 -2.34
C SER A 131 13.83 -11.98 -1.81
N GLY A 132 14.48 -10.92 -1.35
CA GLY A 132 13.80 -9.69 -0.88
C GLY A 132 12.86 -9.11 -1.94
N GLY A 133 13.26 -9.08 -3.23
CA GLY A 133 12.40 -8.66 -4.32
C GLY A 133 11.17 -9.56 -4.52
N GLN A 134 11.31 -10.88 -4.29
CA GLN A 134 10.18 -11.81 -4.31
C GLN A 134 9.24 -11.58 -3.12
N GLN A 135 9.80 -11.28 -1.94
CA GLN A 135 9.01 -10.91 -0.77
C GLN A 135 8.20 -9.62 -1.02
N SER A 136 8.83 -8.58 -1.58
CA SER A 136 8.13 -7.32 -1.93
C SER A 136 6.97 -7.56 -2.89
N ARG A 137 7.17 -8.41 -3.92
CA ARG A 137 6.11 -8.78 -4.87
C ARG A 137 4.99 -9.58 -4.21
N ALA A 138 5.28 -10.48 -3.30
CA ALA A 138 4.25 -11.21 -2.55
C ALA A 138 3.44 -10.28 -1.62
N ALA A 139 4.10 -9.29 -1.00
CA ALA A 139 3.43 -8.28 -0.20
C ALA A 139 2.53 -7.37 -1.06
N LEU A 140 2.97 -7.03 -2.28
CA LEU A 140 2.14 -6.33 -3.27
C LEU A 140 0.92 -7.18 -3.65
N ALA A 141 1.10 -8.47 -3.99
CA ALA A 141 -0.02 -9.36 -4.29
C ALA A 141 -1.04 -9.42 -3.13
N ARG A 142 -0.58 -9.48 -1.88
CA ARG A 142 -1.46 -9.44 -0.70
C ARG A 142 -2.27 -8.14 -0.62
N MET A 143 -1.69 -7.01 -0.99
CA MET A 143 -2.40 -5.74 -1.03
C MET A 143 -3.43 -5.71 -2.16
N LEU A 144 -3.06 -6.17 -3.35
CA LEU A 144 -3.93 -6.15 -4.54
C LEU A 144 -5.20 -6.99 -4.37
N VAL A 145 -5.09 -8.19 -3.78
CA VAL A 145 -6.29 -9.05 -3.55
C VAL A 145 -7.32 -8.41 -2.61
N GLN A 146 -6.94 -7.43 -1.79
CA GLN A 146 -7.88 -6.73 -0.90
C GLN A 146 -8.87 -5.85 -1.65
N ALA A 147 -8.53 -5.39 -2.87
CA ALA A 147 -9.36 -4.53 -3.73
C ALA A 147 -9.99 -3.35 -2.97
N LYS A 148 -9.19 -2.64 -2.16
CA LYS A 148 -9.67 -1.49 -1.38
C LYS A 148 -9.68 -0.22 -2.23
N PRO A 149 -10.63 0.71 -1.99
CA PRO A 149 -10.75 1.94 -2.77
C PRO A 149 -9.60 2.95 -2.56
N LEU A 150 -8.78 2.76 -1.52
CA LEU A 150 -7.58 3.56 -1.28
C LEU A 150 -6.40 2.63 -0.99
N MET A 151 -5.33 2.79 -1.75
CA MET A 151 -4.08 2.03 -1.65
C MET A 151 -2.96 2.96 -1.23
N LEU A 152 -2.30 2.66 -0.10
CA LEU A 152 -1.16 3.42 0.43
C LEU A 152 0.10 2.55 0.33
N LEU A 153 1.10 3.02 -0.39
CA LEU A 153 2.33 2.26 -0.66
C LEU A 153 3.56 3.05 -0.15
N ASP A 154 4.28 2.46 0.78
CA ASP A 154 5.48 3.06 1.36
C ASP A 154 6.73 2.41 0.74
N GLU A 155 7.36 3.09 -0.21
CA GLU A 155 8.55 2.66 -0.95
C GLU A 155 8.45 1.20 -1.48
N PRO A 156 7.35 0.82 -2.14
CA PRO A 156 7.01 -0.58 -2.42
C PRO A 156 8.03 -1.31 -3.30
N PHE A 157 8.81 -0.56 -4.07
CA PHE A 157 9.70 -1.10 -5.09
C PHE A 157 11.20 -0.86 -4.80
N SER A 158 11.53 -0.40 -3.60
CA SER A 158 12.92 -0.05 -3.22
C SER A 158 13.89 -1.25 -3.30
N ALA A 159 13.40 -2.46 -3.05
CA ALA A 159 14.18 -3.70 -3.13
C ALA A 159 14.28 -4.30 -4.55
N LEU A 160 13.70 -3.65 -5.57
CA LEU A 160 13.64 -4.15 -6.95
C LEU A 160 14.65 -3.44 -7.84
N GLY A 161 15.22 -4.19 -8.80
CA GLY A 161 16.02 -3.59 -9.86
C GLY A 161 15.15 -2.75 -10.82
N PRO A 162 15.77 -1.79 -11.56
CA PRO A 162 15.04 -0.77 -12.32
C PRO A 162 13.98 -1.32 -13.30
N ALA A 163 14.29 -2.39 -14.04
CA ALA A 163 13.36 -2.98 -15.00
C ALA A 163 12.13 -3.55 -14.31
N LEU A 164 12.34 -4.37 -13.26
CA LEU A 164 11.25 -5.01 -12.52
C LEU A 164 10.44 -3.99 -11.70
N ARG A 165 11.09 -2.92 -11.22
CA ARG A 165 10.42 -1.81 -10.55
C ARG A 165 9.39 -1.14 -11.47
N ASN A 166 9.79 -0.83 -12.71
CA ASN A 166 8.89 -0.24 -13.69
C ASN A 166 7.69 -1.17 -13.99
N GLU A 167 7.97 -2.45 -14.22
CA GLU A 167 6.92 -3.47 -14.46
C GLU A 167 5.93 -3.54 -13.29
N MET A 168 6.41 -3.55 -12.05
CA MET A 168 5.55 -3.61 -10.86
C MET A 168 4.77 -2.32 -10.63
N LEU A 169 5.34 -1.16 -10.96
CA LEU A 169 4.61 0.11 -10.92
C LEU A 169 3.45 0.10 -11.92
N GLU A 170 3.71 -0.25 -13.17
CA GLU A 170 2.68 -0.33 -14.23
C GLU A 170 1.56 -1.31 -13.82
N LEU A 171 1.92 -2.52 -13.38
CA LEU A 171 0.96 -3.51 -12.88
C LEU A 171 0.11 -2.96 -11.73
N THR A 172 0.74 -2.27 -10.76
CA THR A 172 0.03 -1.71 -9.61
C THR A 172 -1.00 -0.67 -10.04
N LEU A 173 -0.63 0.18 -11.01
CA LEU A 173 -1.52 1.22 -11.55
C LEU A 173 -2.64 0.62 -12.40
N GLU A 174 -2.34 -0.42 -13.19
CA GLU A 174 -3.36 -1.14 -13.98
C GLU A 174 -4.43 -1.74 -13.06
N VAL A 175 -4.01 -2.50 -12.04
CA VAL A 175 -4.94 -3.09 -11.06
C VAL A 175 -5.73 -2.02 -10.30
N ALA A 176 -5.11 -0.89 -9.98
CA ALA A 176 -5.82 0.20 -9.33
C ALA A 176 -6.89 0.82 -10.22
N ARG A 177 -6.59 1.02 -11.52
CA ARG A 177 -7.58 1.53 -12.49
C ARG A 177 -8.75 0.57 -12.64
N GLU A 178 -8.49 -0.75 -12.77
CA GLU A 178 -9.53 -1.77 -12.84
C GLU A 178 -10.43 -1.79 -11.60
N ALA A 179 -9.85 -1.54 -10.43
CA ALA A 179 -10.56 -1.46 -9.15
C ALA A 179 -11.18 -0.08 -8.86
N SER A 180 -11.03 0.92 -9.76
CA SER A 180 -11.38 2.34 -9.51
C SER A 180 -10.81 2.84 -8.18
N ALA A 181 -9.58 2.44 -7.86
CA ALA A 181 -8.91 2.77 -6.61
C ALA A 181 -8.02 4.01 -6.73
N THR A 182 -7.99 4.80 -5.67
CA THR A 182 -7.01 5.88 -5.49
C THR A 182 -5.71 5.31 -4.95
N ILE A 183 -4.57 5.73 -5.51
CA ILE A 183 -3.24 5.32 -5.04
C ILE A 183 -2.48 6.51 -4.47
N MET A 184 -1.76 6.26 -3.39
CA MET A 184 -0.77 7.16 -2.81
C MET A 184 0.54 6.40 -2.60
N ILE A 185 1.58 6.72 -3.38
CA ILE A 185 2.87 6.03 -3.38
C ILE A 185 3.96 6.96 -2.85
N ILE A 186 4.64 6.56 -1.79
CA ILE A 186 5.93 7.17 -1.42
C ILE A 186 7.00 6.59 -2.33
N THR A 187 7.74 7.46 -2.97
CA THR A 187 8.92 7.10 -3.74
C THR A 187 10.01 8.15 -3.57
N HIS A 188 11.26 7.74 -3.71
CA HIS A 188 12.41 8.64 -3.76
C HIS A 188 12.93 8.84 -5.20
N ASP A 189 12.35 8.12 -6.18
CA ASP A 189 12.72 8.24 -7.58
C ASP A 189 11.76 9.18 -8.31
N PRO A 190 12.21 10.35 -8.78
CA PRO A 190 11.36 11.27 -9.54
C PRO A 190 10.75 10.65 -10.81
N LYS A 191 11.42 9.64 -11.39
CA LYS A 191 10.92 8.97 -12.61
C LYS A 191 9.64 8.18 -12.36
N ASP A 192 9.42 7.67 -11.16
CA ASP A 192 8.15 7.03 -10.81
C ASP A 192 7.01 8.05 -10.83
N ALA A 193 7.29 9.27 -10.34
CA ALA A 193 6.31 10.36 -10.32
C ALA A 193 5.97 10.87 -11.74
N GLU A 194 6.97 10.93 -12.64
CA GLU A 194 6.77 11.43 -14.01
C GLU A 194 6.01 10.45 -14.91
N ARG A 195 6.13 9.14 -14.65
CA ARG A 195 5.64 8.11 -15.59
C ARG A 195 4.17 7.77 -15.50
N ALA A 196 3.57 7.92 -14.33
CA ALA A 196 2.30 7.24 -14.12
C ALA A 196 1.37 7.90 -13.11
N LEU A 197 1.71 9.07 -12.58
CA LEU A 197 0.99 9.67 -11.47
C LEU A 197 0.40 11.02 -11.86
N ASP A 198 -0.87 11.21 -11.48
CA ASP A 198 -1.65 12.41 -11.85
C ASP A 198 -1.18 13.65 -11.09
N GLN A 199 -0.65 13.46 -9.89
CA GLN A 199 -0.24 14.54 -8.99
C GLN A 199 1.00 14.17 -8.17
N ILE A 200 1.71 15.19 -7.71
CA ILE A 200 2.84 15.07 -6.80
C ILE A 200 2.54 15.85 -5.53
N LEU A 201 2.65 15.19 -4.38
CA LEU A 201 2.58 15.80 -3.06
C LEU A 201 3.99 15.87 -2.48
N PHE A 202 4.44 17.06 -2.08
CA PHE A 202 5.71 17.26 -1.39
C PHE A 202 5.49 17.34 0.12
N VAL A 203 6.29 16.58 0.89
CA VAL A 203 6.29 16.54 2.34
C VAL A 203 7.62 16.98 2.91
#